data_e0be55e2487c3419e899e25b4c362128
#
_entry.id   e0be55e2487c3419e899e25b4c362128
#
_cell.length_a   1.000
_cell.length_b   1.000
_cell.length_c   1.000
_cell.angle_alpha   90.00
_cell.angle_beta   90.00
_cell.angle_gamma   90.00
#
_symmetry.space_group_name_H-M   'P 1'
#
loop_
_entity.id
_entity.type
_entity.pdbx_description
1 polymer ?
#
loop_
_entity_poly.entity_id
_entity_poly.type
_entity_poly.pdbx_seq_one_letter_code
_entity_poly.pdbx_strand_id
1 'polypeptide(L)'
;MVNLIIDGKNITAEKDTMLLEAARAAGIAIPSLCAHEAVSRSGACRLCVVEIKKGNRTIIVTSCLYGVEEGLVVNTKSDRVLNVRRLVMELLLARCPESEVLQKLAKELGVEPQPRFVADQDKGKCILCRSCVRVCEEVVGVSAIGLFARGSHKTVGTPYNEKSDACIGCGACAYVCPTGHIEMLTTGDKRKIWGRTFKMQTCDTCGRYFAPVDQLKYISKKTGVPLKELAICMDCR
;
A
#
# COMPACT_ATOMS: atom_id res chain seq x y z
N MET A 1 0.83 -21.78 -17.99
CA MET A 1 0.48 -20.56 -18.74
C MET A 1 -1.00 -20.61 -19.06
N VAL A 2 -1.70 -19.48 -19.04
CA VAL A 2 -3.09 -19.30 -19.46
C VAL A 2 -3.17 -18.13 -20.42
N ASN A 3 -4.09 -18.21 -21.39
CA ASN A 3 -4.31 -17.16 -22.38
C ASN A 3 -5.60 -16.41 -22.03
N LEU A 4 -5.53 -15.08 -22.05
CA LEU A 4 -6.66 -14.22 -21.76
C LEU A 4 -6.65 -12.99 -22.68
N ILE A 5 -7.77 -12.28 -22.72
CA ILE A 5 -7.91 -11.06 -23.52
C ILE A 5 -8.19 -9.90 -22.57
N ILE A 6 -7.35 -8.86 -22.61
CA ILE A 6 -7.59 -7.61 -21.85
C ILE A 6 -7.68 -6.46 -22.84
N ASP A 7 -8.80 -5.76 -22.87
CA ASP A 7 -9.08 -4.63 -23.79
C ASP A 7 -8.80 -4.98 -25.27
N GLY A 8 -9.13 -6.22 -25.68
CA GLY A 8 -8.92 -6.73 -27.02
C GLY A 8 -7.49 -7.22 -27.33
N LYS A 9 -6.55 -7.14 -26.38
CA LYS A 9 -5.18 -7.66 -26.55
C LYS A 9 -5.07 -9.08 -25.99
N ASN A 10 -4.49 -9.99 -26.77
CA ASN A 10 -4.15 -11.33 -26.31
C ASN A 10 -2.95 -11.27 -25.37
N ILE A 11 -3.06 -11.86 -24.19
CA ILE A 11 -2.06 -11.87 -23.12
C ILE A 11 -1.89 -13.30 -22.64
N THR A 12 -0.64 -13.70 -22.42
CA THR A 12 -0.31 -14.98 -21.78
C THR A 12 0.28 -14.68 -20.40
N ALA A 13 -0.23 -15.35 -19.38
CA ALA A 13 0.23 -15.18 -18.00
C ALA A 13 0.45 -16.55 -17.34
N GLU A 14 1.23 -16.59 -16.26
CA GLU A 14 1.36 -17.79 -15.45
C GLU A 14 0.03 -18.09 -14.74
N LYS A 15 -0.27 -19.37 -14.59
CA LYS A 15 -1.39 -19.82 -13.77
C LYS A 15 -1.18 -19.28 -12.34
N ASP A 16 -2.25 -18.89 -11.68
CA ASP A 16 -2.25 -18.30 -10.32
C ASP A 16 -1.75 -16.85 -10.22
N THR A 17 -1.36 -16.21 -11.33
CA THR A 17 -1.12 -14.76 -11.38
C THR A 17 -2.44 -14.00 -11.16
N MET A 18 -2.39 -12.87 -10.46
CA MET A 18 -3.56 -12.00 -10.37
C MET A 18 -3.71 -11.15 -11.62
N LEU A 19 -4.97 -10.90 -11.99
CA LEU A 19 -5.31 -10.13 -13.19
C LEU A 19 -4.67 -8.73 -13.22
N LEU A 20 -4.52 -8.06 -12.06
CA LEU A 20 -3.80 -6.78 -11.97
C LEU A 20 -2.33 -6.91 -12.37
N GLU A 21 -1.67 -7.98 -11.96
CA GLU A 21 -0.24 -8.23 -12.25
C GLU A 21 -0.06 -8.59 -13.72
N ALA A 22 -0.92 -9.45 -14.26
CA ALA A 22 -0.92 -9.79 -15.70
C ALA A 22 -1.14 -8.55 -16.58
N ALA A 23 -2.08 -7.68 -16.21
CA ALA A 23 -2.33 -6.42 -16.91
C ALA A 23 -1.11 -5.49 -16.87
N ARG A 24 -0.48 -5.33 -15.70
CA ARG A 24 0.73 -4.50 -15.54
C ARG A 24 1.90 -5.03 -16.37
N ALA A 25 2.13 -6.33 -16.36
CA ALA A 25 3.17 -6.96 -17.18
C ALA A 25 2.95 -6.73 -18.68
N ALA A 26 1.69 -6.64 -19.11
CA ALA A 26 1.31 -6.32 -20.49
C ALA A 26 1.25 -4.81 -20.82
N GLY A 27 1.68 -3.94 -19.90
CA GLY A 27 1.64 -2.48 -20.07
C GLY A 27 0.24 -1.86 -20.01
N ILE A 28 -0.76 -2.58 -19.45
CA ILE A 28 -2.11 -2.08 -19.30
C ILE A 28 -2.27 -1.45 -17.91
N ALA A 29 -2.49 -0.14 -17.87
CA ALA A 29 -2.64 0.61 -16.64
C ALA A 29 -4.02 0.36 -16.01
N ILE A 30 -4.04 -0.19 -14.80
CA ILE A 30 -5.21 -0.30 -13.94
C ILE A 30 -4.90 0.44 -12.63
N PRO A 31 -5.68 1.47 -12.26
CA PRO A 31 -5.40 2.24 -11.05
C PRO A 31 -5.56 1.39 -9.79
N SER A 32 -4.60 1.49 -8.87
CA SER A 32 -4.66 0.81 -7.57
C SER A 32 -3.81 1.53 -6.54
N LEU A 33 -4.26 1.58 -5.29
CA LEU A 33 -3.54 2.22 -4.18
C LEU A 33 -3.12 1.22 -3.10
N CYS A 34 -3.85 0.12 -2.91
CA CYS A 34 -3.59 -0.83 -1.81
C CYS A 34 -2.81 -2.09 -2.25
N ALA A 35 -2.52 -2.23 -3.54
CA ALA A 35 -1.74 -3.35 -4.05
C ALA A 35 -0.25 -3.00 -4.06
N HIS A 36 0.53 -3.69 -3.25
CA HIS A 36 1.98 -3.56 -3.13
C HIS A 36 2.59 -4.96 -3.07
N GLU A 37 3.69 -5.18 -3.80
CA GLU A 37 4.34 -6.50 -3.94
C GLU A 37 4.85 -7.09 -2.62
N ALA A 38 5.29 -6.23 -1.71
CA ALA A 38 5.86 -6.66 -0.43
C ALA A 38 4.83 -7.19 0.58
N VAL A 39 3.53 -7.04 0.36
CA VAL A 39 2.49 -7.41 1.33
C VAL A 39 1.35 -8.19 0.69
N SER A 40 0.65 -8.98 1.49
CA SER A 40 -0.54 -9.72 1.04
C SER A 40 -1.58 -8.79 0.40
N ARG A 41 -2.43 -9.32 -0.46
CA ARG A 41 -3.46 -8.55 -1.17
C ARG A 41 -4.66 -8.28 -0.26
N SER A 42 -5.25 -7.08 -0.33
CA SER A 42 -6.39 -6.72 0.53
C SER A 42 -7.65 -6.28 -0.21
N GLY A 43 -7.52 -5.81 -1.46
CA GLY A 43 -8.64 -5.28 -2.23
C GLY A 43 -9.34 -4.07 -1.58
N ALA A 44 -8.67 -3.35 -0.68
CA ALA A 44 -9.30 -2.32 0.17
C ALA A 44 -9.69 -1.04 -0.60
N CYS A 45 -8.87 -0.57 -1.54
CA CYS A 45 -9.11 0.71 -2.21
C CYS A 45 -10.19 0.67 -3.30
N ARG A 46 -10.56 -0.50 -3.81
CA ARG A 46 -11.57 -0.73 -4.86
C ARG A 46 -11.36 -0.01 -6.20
N LEU A 47 -10.22 0.62 -6.43
CA LEU A 47 -9.92 1.31 -7.69
C LEU A 47 -9.56 0.36 -8.84
N CYS A 48 -9.02 -0.82 -8.53
CA CYS A 48 -8.58 -1.79 -9.52
C CYS A 48 -9.73 -2.63 -10.13
N VAL A 49 -10.96 -2.14 -10.05
CA VAL A 49 -12.11 -2.84 -10.64
C VAL A 49 -11.98 -2.95 -12.15
N VAL A 50 -12.39 -4.10 -12.67
CA VAL A 50 -12.49 -4.41 -14.10
C VAL A 50 -13.77 -5.20 -14.35
N GLU A 51 -14.23 -5.20 -15.59
CA GLU A 51 -15.36 -6.01 -16.00
C GLU A 51 -14.85 -7.28 -16.66
N ILE A 52 -15.35 -8.44 -16.26
CA ILE A 52 -15.03 -9.73 -16.85
C ILE A 52 -16.26 -10.39 -17.41
N LYS A 53 -16.10 -11.13 -18.51
CA LYS A 53 -17.16 -11.96 -19.08
C LYS A 53 -17.06 -13.38 -18.48
N LYS A 54 -18.13 -13.82 -17.84
CA LYS A 54 -18.24 -15.17 -17.27
C LYS A 54 -19.51 -15.85 -17.81
N GLY A 55 -19.32 -16.72 -18.81
CA GLY A 55 -20.43 -17.27 -19.60
C GLY A 55 -21.21 -16.14 -20.29
N ASN A 56 -22.53 -16.09 -20.09
CA ASN A 56 -23.42 -15.06 -20.66
C ASN A 56 -23.55 -13.79 -19.80
N ARG A 57 -22.80 -13.68 -18.69
CA ARG A 57 -22.88 -12.54 -17.79
C ARG A 57 -21.59 -11.76 -17.78
N THR A 58 -21.71 -10.44 -17.60
CA THR A 58 -20.58 -9.56 -17.28
C THR A 58 -20.66 -9.14 -15.81
N ILE A 59 -19.53 -9.26 -15.09
CA ILE A 59 -19.44 -8.90 -13.68
C ILE A 59 -18.25 -7.98 -13.43
N ILE A 60 -18.38 -7.12 -12.43
CA ILE A 60 -17.30 -6.26 -11.95
C ILE A 60 -16.55 -7.00 -10.83
N VAL A 61 -15.22 -7.11 -10.98
CA VAL A 61 -14.34 -7.73 -9.99
C VAL A 61 -13.16 -6.79 -9.67
N THR A 62 -12.51 -7.01 -8.53
CA THR A 62 -11.26 -6.33 -8.19
C THR A 62 -10.08 -7.13 -8.76
N SER A 63 -9.39 -6.61 -9.75
CA SER A 63 -8.31 -7.31 -10.46
C SER A 63 -7.15 -7.74 -9.57
N CYS A 64 -6.90 -7.06 -8.45
CA CYS A 64 -5.86 -7.45 -7.50
C CYS A 64 -6.18 -8.71 -6.68
N LEU A 65 -7.44 -9.18 -6.68
CA LEU A 65 -7.90 -10.38 -5.97
C LEU A 65 -8.45 -11.45 -6.92
N TYR A 66 -8.50 -11.18 -8.20
CA TYR A 66 -9.03 -12.11 -9.21
C TYR A 66 -7.88 -12.76 -9.96
N GLY A 67 -7.79 -14.09 -9.90
CA GLY A 67 -6.79 -14.88 -10.63
C GLY A 67 -7.08 -14.91 -12.14
N VAL A 68 -6.03 -15.06 -12.94
CA VAL A 68 -6.20 -15.27 -14.38
C VAL A 68 -6.76 -16.67 -14.67
N GLU A 69 -7.64 -16.78 -15.66
CA GLU A 69 -8.26 -18.03 -16.10
C GLU A 69 -8.11 -18.15 -17.64
N GLU A 70 -8.06 -19.37 -18.15
CA GLU A 70 -8.00 -19.63 -19.62
C GLU A 70 -9.24 -19.06 -20.31
N GLY A 71 -9.02 -18.33 -21.40
CA GLY A 71 -10.09 -17.72 -22.20
C GLY A 71 -10.79 -16.54 -21.53
N LEU A 72 -10.28 -16.00 -20.41
CA LEU A 72 -10.87 -14.86 -19.70
C LEU A 72 -10.87 -13.62 -20.60
N VAL A 73 -12.04 -12.98 -20.74
CA VAL A 73 -12.18 -11.71 -21.46
C VAL A 73 -12.45 -10.58 -20.46
N VAL A 74 -11.59 -9.58 -20.51
CA VAL A 74 -11.54 -8.47 -19.53
C VAL A 74 -11.67 -7.13 -20.23
N ASN A 75 -12.49 -6.23 -19.68
CA ASN A 75 -12.56 -4.86 -20.10
C ASN A 75 -12.20 -3.94 -18.92
N THR A 76 -11.16 -3.14 -19.08
CA THR A 76 -10.66 -2.22 -18.05
C THR A 76 -11.27 -0.83 -18.14
N LYS A 77 -12.00 -0.52 -19.22
CA LYS A 77 -12.50 0.83 -19.57
C LYS A 77 -13.97 0.86 -19.97
N SER A 78 -14.78 -0.18 -19.64
CA SER A 78 -16.22 -0.10 -19.88
C SER A 78 -16.86 1.03 -19.07
N ASP A 79 -17.99 1.57 -19.53
CA ASP A 79 -18.71 2.63 -18.82
C ASP A 79 -19.05 2.22 -17.37
N ARG A 80 -19.39 0.94 -17.15
CA ARG A 80 -19.63 0.41 -15.82
C ARG A 80 -18.37 0.47 -14.94
N VAL A 81 -17.21 0.11 -15.46
CA VAL A 81 -15.93 0.19 -14.75
C VAL A 81 -15.60 1.63 -14.41
N LEU A 82 -15.72 2.53 -15.39
CA LEU A 82 -15.42 3.96 -15.19
C LEU A 82 -16.36 4.59 -14.17
N ASN A 83 -17.65 4.28 -14.21
CA ASN A 83 -18.62 4.80 -13.24
C ASN A 83 -18.34 4.31 -11.82
N VAL A 84 -17.99 3.03 -11.65
CA VAL A 84 -17.60 2.49 -10.33
C VAL A 84 -16.33 3.18 -9.82
N ARG A 85 -15.31 3.36 -10.67
CA ARG A 85 -14.06 4.06 -10.28
C ARG A 85 -14.30 5.51 -9.90
N ARG A 86 -15.17 6.23 -10.64
CA ARG A 86 -15.56 7.62 -10.30
C ARG A 86 -16.18 7.69 -8.92
N LEU A 87 -17.19 6.85 -8.64
CA LEU A 87 -17.84 6.81 -7.33
C LEU A 87 -16.84 6.49 -6.20
N VAL A 88 -15.98 5.50 -6.41
CA VAL A 88 -14.95 5.14 -5.43
C VAL A 88 -13.99 6.31 -5.19
N MET A 89 -13.59 7.02 -6.25
CA MET A 89 -12.71 8.19 -6.13
C MET A 89 -13.37 9.35 -5.39
N GLU A 90 -14.65 9.63 -5.66
CA GLU A 90 -15.45 10.62 -4.91
C GLU A 90 -15.46 10.33 -3.41
N LEU A 91 -15.66 9.06 -3.04
CA LEU A 91 -15.64 8.63 -1.63
C LEU A 91 -14.24 8.74 -1.00
N LEU A 92 -13.18 8.43 -1.76
CA LEU A 92 -11.80 8.57 -1.28
C LEU A 92 -11.41 10.03 -1.11
N LEU A 93 -11.82 10.92 -2.02
CA LEU A 93 -11.61 12.37 -1.89
C LEU A 93 -12.35 12.94 -0.69
N ALA A 94 -13.61 12.53 -0.44
CA ALA A 94 -14.36 12.96 0.73
C ALA A 94 -13.69 12.49 2.05
N ARG A 95 -13.10 11.29 2.04
CA ARG A 95 -12.38 10.76 3.21
C ARG A 95 -11.04 11.46 3.45
N CYS A 96 -10.29 11.79 2.38
CA CYS A 96 -8.92 12.29 2.46
C CYS A 96 -8.73 13.46 1.47
N PRO A 97 -9.41 14.59 1.68
CA PRO A 97 -9.41 15.71 0.72
C PRO A 97 -8.02 16.32 0.51
N GLU A 98 -7.14 16.25 1.52
CA GLU A 98 -5.80 16.82 1.48
C GLU A 98 -4.74 15.89 0.85
N SER A 99 -5.12 14.70 0.39
CA SER A 99 -4.16 13.78 -0.23
C SER A 99 -3.84 14.18 -1.65
N GLU A 100 -2.64 14.70 -1.89
CA GLU A 100 -2.13 15.08 -3.22
C GLU A 100 -2.19 13.91 -4.22
N VAL A 101 -1.93 12.69 -3.75
CA VAL A 101 -2.02 11.46 -4.57
C VAL A 101 -3.44 11.23 -5.06
N LEU A 102 -4.44 11.41 -4.18
CA LEU A 102 -5.85 11.27 -4.57
C LEU A 102 -6.30 12.40 -5.48
N GLN A 103 -5.90 13.64 -5.21
CA GLN A 103 -6.22 14.79 -6.06
C GLN A 103 -5.65 14.61 -7.47
N LYS A 104 -4.40 14.14 -7.60
CA LYS A 104 -3.80 13.83 -8.89
C LYS A 104 -4.56 12.73 -9.62
N LEU A 105 -4.83 11.62 -8.95
CA LEU A 105 -5.57 10.50 -9.55
C LEU A 105 -7.00 10.86 -9.91
N ALA A 106 -7.66 11.73 -9.14
CA ALA A 106 -8.99 12.26 -9.44
C ALA A 106 -8.99 13.08 -10.73
N LYS A 107 -7.98 13.96 -10.93
CA LYS A 107 -7.81 14.71 -12.19
C LYS A 107 -7.66 13.77 -13.38
N GLU A 108 -6.85 12.72 -13.26
CA GLU A 108 -6.65 11.72 -14.32
C GLU A 108 -7.95 10.96 -14.66
N LEU A 109 -8.83 10.76 -13.69
CA LEU A 109 -10.13 10.12 -13.86
C LEU A 109 -11.28 11.08 -14.20
N GLY A 110 -11.02 12.39 -14.26
CA GLY A 110 -12.03 13.42 -14.48
C GLY A 110 -13.07 13.49 -13.37
N VAL A 111 -12.63 13.35 -12.11
CA VAL A 111 -13.50 13.33 -10.91
C VAL A 111 -13.26 14.57 -10.07
N GLU A 112 -14.36 15.24 -9.72
CA GLU A 112 -14.38 16.38 -8.81
C GLU A 112 -14.99 15.98 -7.45
N PRO A 113 -14.60 16.65 -6.33
CA PRO A 113 -15.25 16.48 -5.04
C PRO A 113 -16.77 16.70 -5.14
N GLN A 114 -17.55 15.84 -4.53
CA GLN A 114 -19.01 15.90 -4.62
C GLN A 114 -19.61 16.48 -3.34
N PRO A 115 -20.46 17.53 -3.43
CA PRO A 115 -21.10 18.16 -2.25
C PRO A 115 -21.96 17.20 -1.40
N ARG A 116 -22.45 16.11 -2.00
CA ARG A 116 -23.22 15.07 -1.30
C ARG A 116 -22.39 14.24 -0.31
N PHE A 117 -21.06 14.28 -0.43
CA PHE A 117 -20.16 13.59 0.49
C PHE A 117 -19.45 14.63 1.37
N VAL A 118 -19.78 14.62 2.65
CA VAL A 118 -19.14 15.49 3.62
C VAL A 118 -17.66 15.07 3.80
N ALA A 119 -16.74 16.01 3.64
CA ALA A 119 -15.33 15.77 3.85
C ALA A 119 -15.04 15.47 5.34
N ASP A 120 -14.25 14.42 5.58
CA ASP A 120 -13.82 14.01 6.91
C ASP A 120 -12.48 14.69 7.23
N GLN A 121 -12.54 15.88 7.82
CA GLN A 121 -11.36 16.71 8.11
C GLN A 121 -10.40 16.07 9.14
N ASP A 122 -10.90 15.16 9.99
CA ASP A 122 -10.11 14.56 11.07
C ASP A 122 -9.30 13.33 10.64
N LYS A 123 -9.48 12.83 9.42
CA LYS A 123 -8.87 11.56 8.97
C LYS A 123 -7.52 11.73 8.26
N GLY A 124 -7.10 12.96 8.02
CA GLY A 124 -5.85 13.26 7.33
C GLY A 124 -5.80 12.60 5.94
N LYS A 125 -4.70 11.92 5.64
CA LYS A 125 -4.47 11.29 4.33
C LYS A 125 -4.73 9.77 4.30
N CYS A 126 -5.33 9.16 5.35
CA CYS A 126 -5.46 7.71 5.49
C CYS A 126 -6.70 7.13 4.80
N ILE A 127 -6.50 6.33 3.75
CA ILE A 127 -7.55 5.59 3.03
C ILE A 127 -7.88 4.21 3.64
N LEU A 128 -7.36 3.88 4.81
CA LEU A 128 -7.52 2.58 5.49
C LEU A 128 -7.13 1.36 4.64
N CYS A 129 -6.17 1.48 3.74
CA CYS A 129 -5.73 0.37 2.88
C CYS A 129 -5.01 -0.74 3.66
N ARG A 130 -4.58 -0.48 4.89
CA ARG A 130 -3.90 -1.42 5.79
C ARG A 130 -2.51 -1.87 5.33
N SER A 131 -1.94 -1.31 4.28
CA SER A 131 -0.61 -1.71 3.80
C SER A 131 0.46 -1.54 4.88
N CYS A 132 0.38 -0.46 5.67
CA CYS A 132 1.29 -0.20 6.80
C CYS A 132 1.17 -1.24 7.92
N VAL A 133 -0.04 -1.69 8.24
CA VAL A 133 -0.27 -2.75 9.25
C VAL A 133 0.29 -4.07 8.75
N ARG A 134 -0.04 -4.45 7.50
CA ARG A 134 0.43 -5.69 6.91
C ARG A 134 1.95 -5.75 6.77
N VAL A 135 2.61 -4.68 6.33
CA VAL A 135 4.08 -4.70 6.24
C VAL A 135 4.74 -4.82 7.62
N CYS A 136 4.14 -4.21 8.65
CA CYS A 136 4.63 -4.31 10.02
C CYS A 136 4.50 -5.73 10.59
N GLU A 137 3.44 -6.44 10.23
CA GLU A 137 3.15 -7.80 10.65
C GLU A 137 3.85 -8.84 9.77
N GLU A 138 3.62 -8.83 8.46
CA GLU A 138 4.01 -9.89 7.52
C GLU A 138 5.51 -9.84 7.17
N VAL A 139 6.07 -8.64 6.99
CA VAL A 139 7.44 -8.44 6.52
C VAL A 139 8.40 -8.17 7.68
N VAL A 140 8.08 -7.19 8.50
CA VAL A 140 8.93 -6.80 9.63
C VAL A 140 8.77 -7.78 10.80
N GLY A 141 7.54 -8.21 11.08
CA GLY A 141 7.23 -9.20 12.12
C GLY A 141 7.18 -8.64 13.53
N VAL A 142 6.95 -7.31 13.70
CA VAL A 142 6.87 -6.69 15.04
C VAL A 142 5.46 -6.26 15.44
N SER A 143 4.52 -6.19 14.49
CA SER A 143 3.10 -5.86 14.73
C SER A 143 2.87 -4.64 15.64
N ALA A 144 3.71 -3.60 15.49
CA ALA A 144 3.72 -2.43 16.36
C ALA A 144 2.52 -1.49 16.15
N ILE A 145 1.81 -1.64 15.03
CA ILE A 145 0.66 -0.82 14.65
C ILE A 145 -0.52 -1.70 14.22
N GLY A 146 -1.72 -1.20 14.40
CA GLY A 146 -2.93 -1.94 14.09
C GLY A 146 -4.08 -1.03 13.64
N LEU A 147 -5.27 -1.63 13.50
CA LEU A 147 -6.52 -0.90 13.30
C LEU A 147 -7.25 -0.79 14.63
N PHE A 148 -7.73 0.41 14.92
CA PHE A 148 -8.47 0.74 16.11
C PHE A 148 -9.85 1.26 15.76
N ALA A 149 -10.77 1.19 16.73
CA ALA A 149 -12.16 1.58 16.60
C ALA A 149 -12.88 0.85 15.44
N ARG A 150 -14.10 1.27 15.12
CA ARG A 150 -14.96 0.66 14.10
C ARG A 150 -15.81 1.72 13.38
N GLY A 151 -16.45 1.32 12.27
CA GLY A 151 -17.28 2.23 11.48
C GLY A 151 -16.48 3.43 10.95
N SER A 152 -17.07 4.60 11.02
CA SER A 152 -16.47 5.87 10.60
C SER A 152 -15.24 6.28 11.43
N HIS A 153 -15.17 5.83 12.69
CA HIS A 153 -14.06 6.14 13.60
C HIS A 153 -12.83 5.23 13.43
N LYS A 154 -12.87 4.26 12.52
CA LYS A 154 -11.74 3.37 12.28
C LYS A 154 -10.50 4.15 11.85
N THR A 155 -9.38 3.87 12.51
CA THR A 155 -8.09 4.51 12.26
C THR A 155 -6.94 3.50 12.37
N VAL A 156 -5.78 3.86 11.82
CA VAL A 156 -4.51 3.14 12.00
C VAL A 156 -3.70 3.86 13.06
N GLY A 157 -3.09 3.12 13.95
CA GLY A 157 -2.26 3.70 15.01
C GLY A 157 -1.47 2.65 15.78
N THR A 158 -0.82 3.11 16.82
CA THR A 158 -0.18 2.27 17.84
C THR A 158 -1.21 1.89 18.92
N PRO A 159 -1.02 0.79 19.67
CA PRO A 159 -1.91 0.41 20.77
C PRO A 159 -2.21 1.57 21.70
N TYR A 160 -3.48 1.81 22.00
CA TYR A 160 -3.99 2.89 22.87
C TYR A 160 -3.57 4.31 22.45
N ASN A 161 -3.11 4.51 21.21
CA ASN A 161 -2.47 5.75 20.73
C ASN A 161 -1.22 6.15 21.52
N GLU A 162 -0.62 5.22 22.24
CA GLU A 162 0.61 5.40 22.99
C GLU A 162 1.84 4.96 22.17
N LYS A 163 3.03 5.27 22.67
CA LYS A 163 4.29 4.84 22.06
C LYS A 163 4.42 3.31 22.17
N SER A 164 4.45 2.62 21.05
CA SER A 164 4.61 1.17 21.04
C SER A 164 6.07 0.76 21.21
N ASP A 165 6.39 -0.03 22.25
CA ASP A 165 7.73 -0.58 22.47
C ASP A 165 8.13 -1.62 21.43
N ALA A 166 7.16 -2.24 20.77
CA ALA A 166 7.40 -3.15 19.65
C ALA A 166 7.93 -2.43 18.39
N CYS A 167 7.69 -1.11 18.25
CA CYS A 167 8.18 -0.36 17.10
C CYS A 167 9.71 -0.24 17.12
N ILE A 168 10.36 -0.63 16.04
CA ILE A 168 11.82 -0.58 15.84
C ILE A 168 12.28 0.58 14.95
N GLY A 169 11.37 1.48 14.55
CA GLY A 169 11.69 2.66 13.74
C GLY A 169 12.12 2.38 12.30
N CYS A 170 11.89 1.19 11.75
CA CYS A 170 12.37 0.79 10.42
C CYS A 170 11.83 1.66 9.27
N GLY A 171 10.63 2.23 9.40
CA GLY A 171 10.02 3.08 8.38
C GLY A 171 9.29 2.32 7.27
N ALA A 172 9.23 0.99 7.29
CA ALA A 172 8.55 0.21 6.26
C ALA A 172 7.08 0.62 6.06
N CYS A 173 6.38 0.95 7.15
CA CYS A 173 4.99 1.43 7.11
C CYS A 173 4.83 2.78 6.39
N ALA A 174 5.79 3.69 6.52
CA ALA A 174 5.80 4.96 5.79
C ALA A 174 6.09 4.74 4.30
N TYR A 175 7.01 3.84 3.99
CA TYR A 175 7.39 3.49 2.61
C TYR A 175 6.22 2.91 1.81
N VAL A 176 5.47 1.97 2.37
CA VAL A 176 4.33 1.33 1.66
C VAL A 176 3.04 2.15 1.69
N CYS A 177 3.02 3.30 2.36
CA CYS A 177 1.82 4.12 2.47
C CYS A 177 1.54 4.85 1.15
N PRO A 178 0.48 4.50 0.40
CA PRO A 178 0.24 5.07 -0.93
C PRO A 178 -0.15 6.54 -0.91
N THR A 179 -0.56 7.07 0.25
CA THR A 179 -1.02 8.45 0.40
C THR A 179 -0.11 9.31 1.27
N GLY A 180 1.03 8.76 1.72
CA GLY A 180 1.96 9.48 2.59
C GLY A 180 1.40 9.85 3.97
N HIS A 181 0.37 9.16 4.45
CA HIS A 181 -0.25 9.43 5.76
C HIS A 181 0.70 9.18 6.93
N ILE A 182 1.62 8.22 6.81
CA ILE A 182 2.55 7.89 7.89
C ILE A 182 3.73 8.85 7.85
N GLU A 183 3.75 9.77 8.78
CA GLU A 183 4.84 10.73 8.91
C GLU A 183 6.08 10.08 9.53
N MET A 184 7.20 10.20 8.84
CA MET A 184 8.52 9.79 9.31
C MET A 184 9.52 10.90 9.02
N LEU A 185 10.16 11.41 10.07
CA LEU A 185 11.19 12.42 9.96
C LEU A 185 12.54 11.82 10.36
N THR A 186 13.54 11.91 9.49
CA THR A 186 14.91 11.54 9.79
C THR A 186 15.80 12.78 9.69
N THR A 187 16.43 13.16 10.79
CA THR A 187 17.31 14.33 10.85
C THR A 187 18.59 13.95 11.59
N GLY A 188 19.71 13.95 10.88
CA GLY A 188 21.00 13.53 11.42
C GLY A 188 20.94 12.15 12.06
N ASP A 189 21.31 12.08 13.34
CA ASP A 189 21.39 10.85 14.14
C ASP A 189 20.03 10.37 14.69
N LYS A 190 18.90 10.99 14.30
CA LYS A 190 17.57 10.70 14.87
C LYS A 190 16.53 10.46 13.80
N ARG A 191 15.66 9.47 14.05
CA ARG A 191 14.44 9.22 13.29
C ARG A 191 13.23 9.28 14.22
N LYS A 192 12.21 10.07 13.83
CA LYS A 192 10.94 10.15 14.54
C LYS A 192 9.83 9.51 13.72
N ILE A 193 9.10 8.57 14.31
CA ILE A 193 7.92 7.92 13.73
C ILE A 193 7.02 7.40 14.87
N TRP A 194 5.71 7.47 14.73
CA TRP A 194 4.74 7.01 15.73
C TRP A 194 5.00 7.56 17.14
N GLY A 195 5.36 8.84 17.23
CA GLY A 195 5.64 9.50 18.52
C GLY A 195 6.95 9.09 19.20
N ARG A 196 7.69 8.09 18.66
CA ARG A 196 9.01 7.67 19.18
C ARG A 196 10.15 8.29 18.40
N THR A 197 11.26 8.51 19.10
CA THR A 197 12.53 8.92 18.51
C THR A 197 13.54 7.77 18.63
N PHE A 198 14.14 7.41 17.51
CA PHE A 198 15.13 6.33 17.40
C PHE A 198 16.49 6.92 17.07
N LYS A 199 17.54 6.42 17.73
CA LYS A 199 18.92 6.74 17.38
C LYS A 199 19.30 6.00 16.10
N MET A 200 19.92 6.71 15.16
CA MET A 200 20.43 6.12 13.93
C MET A 200 21.85 5.59 14.11
N GLN A 201 22.15 4.46 13.50
CA GLN A 201 23.49 3.88 13.39
C GLN A 201 24.22 4.56 12.24
N THR A 202 25.48 4.93 12.47
CA THR A 202 26.43 5.31 11.44
C THR A 202 27.02 4.07 10.77
N CYS A 203 27.26 4.14 9.47
CA CYS A 203 27.99 3.11 8.75
C CYS A 203 29.47 3.18 9.11
N ASP A 204 30.08 2.06 9.51
CA ASP A 204 31.49 1.98 9.89
C ASP A 204 32.44 2.25 8.71
N THR A 205 31.97 2.10 7.46
CA THR A 205 32.75 2.34 6.24
C THR A 205 32.62 3.77 5.73
N CYS A 206 31.39 4.31 5.56
CA CYS A 206 31.19 5.61 4.92
C CYS A 206 30.67 6.71 5.85
N GLY A 207 30.44 6.44 7.13
CA GLY A 207 30.00 7.41 8.12
C GLY A 207 28.54 7.90 7.99
N ARG A 208 27.77 7.48 6.98
CA ARG A 208 26.37 7.87 6.82
C ARG A 208 25.47 7.21 7.87
N TYR A 209 24.47 7.94 8.35
CA TYR A 209 23.37 7.36 9.10
C TYR A 209 22.47 6.54 8.16
N PHE A 210 22.15 5.27 8.49
CA PHE A 210 21.42 4.41 7.57
C PHE A 210 20.24 3.67 8.17
N ALA A 211 20.30 3.21 9.41
CA ALA A 211 19.25 2.45 10.06
C ALA A 211 19.12 2.79 11.55
N PRO A 212 17.93 2.67 12.16
CA PRO A 212 17.77 2.75 13.60
C PRO A 212 18.56 1.65 14.33
N VAL A 213 19.21 1.99 15.43
CA VAL A 213 19.91 1.01 16.29
C VAL A 213 18.98 -0.10 16.75
N ASP A 214 17.71 0.24 17.10
CA ASP A 214 16.72 -0.74 17.52
C ASP A 214 16.34 -1.71 16.40
N GLN A 215 16.31 -1.27 15.15
CA GLN A 215 16.13 -2.15 13.99
C GLN A 215 17.28 -3.15 13.86
N LEU A 216 18.53 -2.69 13.99
CA LEU A 216 19.70 -3.57 13.89
C LEU A 216 19.75 -4.58 15.04
N LYS A 217 19.41 -4.17 16.26
CA LYS A 217 19.27 -5.09 17.42
C LYS A 217 18.22 -6.15 17.17
N TYR A 218 17.05 -5.75 16.61
CA TYR A 218 15.99 -6.69 16.26
C TYR A 218 16.46 -7.69 15.20
N ILE A 219 17.12 -7.24 14.13
CA ILE A 219 17.68 -8.10 13.08
C ILE A 219 18.70 -9.06 13.67
N SER A 220 19.67 -8.56 14.46
CA SER A 220 20.67 -9.37 15.11
C SER A 220 20.05 -10.49 15.98
N LYS A 221 19.04 -10.14 16.79
CA LYS A 221 18.31 -11.11 17.62
C LYS A 221 17.57 -12.16 16.79
N LYS A 222 16.96 -11.74 15.65
CA LYS A 222 16.15 -12.62 14.81
C LYS A 222 16.99 -13.55 13.93
N THR A 223 18.15 -13.09 13.47
CA THR A 223 19.00 -13.80 12.49
C THR A 223 20.23 -14.44 13.11
N GLY A 224 20.62 -14.05 14.33
CA GLY A 224 21.88 -14.45 14.96
C GLY A 224 23.11 -13.69 14.44
N VAL A 225 22.97 -12.81 13.45
CA VAL A 225 24.09 -12.02 12.91
C VAL A 225 24.58 -11.00 13.94
N PRO A 226 25.88 -10.94 14.24
CA PRO A 226 26.42 -9.99 15.21
C PRO A 226 26.18 -8.54 14.81
N LEU A 227 25.88 -7.66 15.78
CA LEU A 227 25.62 -6.23 15.53
C LEU A 227 26.77 -5.54 14.78
N LYS A 228 28.00 -5.97 15.02
CA LYS A 228 29.19 -5.43 14.35
C LYS A 228 29.16 -5.66 12.83
N GLU A 229 28.65 -6.79 12.38
CA GLU A 229 28.49 -7.08 10.95
C GLU A 229 27.33 -6.28 10.33
N LEU A 230 26.32 -5.94 11.14
CA LEU A 230 25.17 -5.12 10.73
C LEU A 230 25.49 -3.61 10.73
N ALA A 231 26.66 -3.17 11.23
CA ALA A 231 27.06 -1.77 11.29
C ALA A 231 27.52 -1.18 9.94
N ILE A 232 27.49 -1.96 8.86
CA ILE A 232 27.81 -1.54 7.50
C ILE A 232 26.52 -1.36 6.69
N CYS A 233 26.35 -0.22 6.01
CA CYS A 233 25.17 0.04 5.18
C CYS A 233 25.14 -0.83 3.90
N MET A 234 24.00 -0.94 3.27
CA MET A 234 23.80 -1.79 2.08
C MET A 234 24.68 -1.40 0.89
N ASP A 235 25.03 -0.11 0.77
CA ASP A 235 25.87 0.39 -0.33
C ASP A 235 27.38 0.11 -0.10
N CYS A 236 27.79 -0.26 1.12
CA CYS A 236 29.18 -0.53 1.49
C CYS A 236 29.48 -2.02 1.74
N ARG A 237 28.44 -2.88 1.68
CA ARG A 237 28.56 -4.35 1.80
C ARG A 237 29.06 -5.00 0.53
#